data_3e42bb955b9b0f485bd0ee0c334a81bf
#
_entry.id   3e42bb955b9b0f485bd0ee0c334a81bf
#
_cell.length_a   1.000
_cell.length_b   1.000
_cell.length_c   1.000
_cell.angle_alpha   90.00
_cell.angle_beta   90.00
_cell.angle_gamma   90.00
#
_symmetry.space_group_name_H-M   'P 1'
#
loop_
_entity.id
_entity.type
_entity.pdbx_description
1 polymer ?
#
loop_
_entity_poly.entity_id
_entity_poly.type
_entity_poly.pdbx_seq_one_letter_code
_entity_poly.pdbx_strand_id
1 'polypeptide(L)'
;MSRKDLLDSVPEIHSSAFVAHSADLIGAVSIGEEASVWYGSVLRADIEKIVIGPRSNIQDGSVVHLECEQGTYVGQYVTVGHKAILHACTIDDEVLVGMGSIVMDGAKIGARSIIGAGSLVTMGTEVPPGSLVLGSPAKIVRSLSEDEQKALKKWADNYVDLSRRYLEEGIK
;
A
#
# COMPACT_ATOMS: atom_id res chain seq x y z
N MET A 1 8.21 16.27 -21.73
CA MET A 1 8.88 14.96 -21.55
C MET A 1 8.05 13.88 -22.21
N SER A 2 8.67 12.92 -22.93
CA SER A 2 7.92 11.78 -23.48
C SER A 2 7.43 10.91 -22.30
N ARG A 3 6.16 10.61 -22.28
CA ARG A 3 5.55 9.65 -21.35
C ARG A 3 6.31 8.33 -21.44
N LYS A 4 6.83 7.81 -20.34
CA LYS A 4 7.34 6.45 -20.34
C LYS A 4 6.16 5.52 -20.60
N ASP A 5 6.31 4.63 -21.55
CA ASP A 5 5.35 3.56 -21.77
C ASP A 5 5.92 2.33 -21.04
N LEU A 6 5.31 1.98 -19.92
CA LEU A 6 5.70 0.83 -19.10
C LEU A 6 4.62 -0.28 -19.14
N LEU A 7 3.65 -0.14 -20.05
CA LEU A 7 2.53 -1.08 -20.17
C LEU A 7 3.01 -2.52 -20.46
N ASP A 8 4.07 -2.65 -21.29
CA ASP A 8 4.64 -3.95 -21.67
C ASP A 8 5.63 -4.52 -20.63
N SER A 9 5.87 -3.79 -19.53
CA SER A 9 6.71 -4.29 -18.45
C SER A 9 6.05 -5.49 -17.76
N VAL A 10 6.84 -6.50 -17.43
CA VAL A 10 6.37 -7.68 -16.68
C VAL A 10 6.51 -7.38 -15.20
N PRO A 11 5.46 -7.58 -14.37
CA PRO A 11 5.55 -7.43 -12.92
C PRO A 11 6.64 -8.31 -12.29
N GLU A 12 7.44 -7.71 -11.42
CA GLU A 12 8.47 -8.38 -10.65
C GLU A 12 7.88 -8.83 -9.31
N ILE A 13 7.64 -10.13 -9.15
CA ILE A 13 7.01 -10.69 -7.96
C ILE A 13 8.03 -11.58 -7.25
N HIS A 14 8.36 -11.25 -5.99
CA HIS A 14 9.23 -12.10 -5.18
C HIS A 14 8.60 -13.50 -4.99
N SER A 15 9.42 -14.55 -5.02
CA SER A 15 8.95 -15.95 -4.99
C SER A 15 8.15 -16.33 -3.73
N SER A 16 8.33 -15.61 -2.63
CA SER A 16 7.58 -15.80 -1.38
C SER A 16 6.36 -14.87 -1.25
N ALA A 17 6.10 -14.01 -2.24
CA ALA A 17 4.94 -13.13 -2.21
C ALA A 17 3.66 -13.87 -2.61
N PHE A 18 2.54 -13.49 -1.99
CA PHE A 18 1.21 -13.98 -2.35
C PHE A 18 0.50 -12.98 -3.26
N VAL A 19 0.02 -13.46 -4.40
CA VAL A 19 -0.86 -12.67 -5.29
C VAL A 19 -2.09 -13.51 -5.58
N ALA A 20 -3.26 -13.00 -5.14
CA ALA A 20 -4.53 -13.67 -5.38
C ALA A 20 -4.83 -13.74 -6.88
N HIS A 21 -5.46 -14.83 -7.34
CA HIS A 21 -5.75 -15.09 -8.76
C HIS A 21 -6.62 -14.01 -9.44
N SER A 22 -7.39 -13.26 -8.67
CA SER A 22 -8.25 -12.17 -9.15
C SER A 22 -7.64 -10.79 -8.93
N ALA A 23 -6.37 -10.70 -8.52
CA ALA A 23 -5.65 -9.43 -8.47
C ALA A 23 -4.99 -9.14 -9.81
N ASP A 24 -5.17 -7.92 -10.32
CA ASP A 24 -4.58 -7.47 -11.57
C ASP A 24 -3.31 -6.66 -11.30
N LEU A 25 -2.15 -7.16 -11.76
CA LEU A 25 -0.87 -6.46 -11.75
C LEU A 25 -0.47 -6.13 -13.19
N ILE A 26 -0.40 -4.85 -13.52
CA ILE A 26 -0.20 -4.38 -14.89
C ILE A 26 1.01 -3.45 -14.95
N GLY A 27 1.95 -3.71 -15.87
CA GLY A 27 3.11 -2.86 -16.11
C GLY A 27 4.22 -3.01 -15.05
N ALA A 28 4.91 -1.91 -14.74
CA ALA A 28 6.11 -1.90 -13.89
C ALA A 28 5.78 -1.99 -12.38
N VAL A 29 5.17 -3.09 -11.96
CA VAL A 29 4.84 -3.40 -10.56
C VAL A 29 5.92 -4.27 -9.95
N SER A 30 6.43 -3.91 -8.76
CA SER A 30 7.35 -4.73 -7.97
C SER A 30 6.72 -5.11 -6.63
N ILE A 31 6.70 -6.41 -6.33
CA ILE A 31 6.15 -6.97 -5.08
C ILE A 31 7.29 -7.62 -4.29
N GLY A 32 7.55 -7.11 -3.09
CA GLY A 32 8.64 -7.52 -2.22
C GLY A 32 8.44 -8.87 -1.53
N GLU A 33 9.48 -9.29 -0.80
CA GLU A 33 9.50 -10.54 -0.03
C GLU A 33 8.34 -10.61 0.96
N GLU A 34 7.62 -11.74 0.97
CA GLU A 34 6.49 -12.01 1.86
C GLU A 34 5.38 -10.93 1.84
N ALA A 35 5.36 -10.08 0.82
CA ALA A 35 4.25 -9.16 0.60
C ALA A 35 3.03 -9.91 0.04
N SER A 36 1.85 -9.32 0.19
CA SER A 36 0.63 -9.96 -0.30
C SER A 36 -0.33 -8.98 -0.98
N VAL A 37 -0.90 -9.40 -2.11
CA VAL A 37 -1.92 -8.67 -2.86
C VAL A 37 -3.17 -9.53 -2.93
N TRP A 38 -4.26 -9.03 -2.36
CA TRP A 38 -5.48 -9.79 -2.13
C TRP A 38 -6.53 -9.59 -3.23
N TYR A 39 -7.64 -10.29 -3.10
CA TYR A 39 -8.62 -10.50 -4.16
C TYR A 39 -9.24 -9.20 -4.71
N GLY A 40 -9.31 -9.12 -6.05
CA GLY A 40 -9.91 -7.98 -6.74
C GLY A 40 -9.14 -6.67 -6.62
N SER A 41 -7.90 -6.70 -6.10
CA SER A 41 -7.04 -5.52 -6.08
C SER A 41 -6.45 -5.27 -7.47
N VAL A 42 -6.30 -3.99 -7.84
CA VAL A 42 -5.73 -3.56 -9.12
C VAL A 42 -4.52 -2.68 -8.88
N LEU A 43 -3.35 -3.13 -9.31
CA LEU A 43 -2.10 -2.36 -9.28
C LEU A 43 -1.68 -2.09 -10.74
N ARG A 44 -1.90 -0.86 -11.23
CA ARG A 44 -1.64 -0.51 -12.64
C ARG A 44 -0.52 0.52 -12.75
N ALA A 45 0.65 0.05 -13.21
CA ALA A 45 1.90 0.78 -13.36
C ALA A 45 2.29 0.96 -14.84
N ASP A 46 1.42 1.59 -15.60
CA ASP A 46 1.54 1.73 -17.06
C ASP A 46 2.39 2.92 -17.51
N ILE A 47 2.65 3.90 -16.64
CA ILE A 47 3.40 5.13 -16.97
C ILE A 47 4.53 5.47 -16.00
N GLU A 48 4.52 4.93 -14.79
CA GLU A 48 5.59 5.01 -13.79
C GLU A 48 5.52 3.74 -12.93
N LYS A 49 6.32 3.60 -11.88
CA LYS A 49 6.47 2.38 -11.07
C LYS A 49 5.54 2.33 -9.89
N ILE A 50 5.08 1.11 -9.57
CA ILE A 50 4.50 0.78 -8.26
C ILE A 50 5.46 -0.18 -7.55
N VAL A 51 5.82 0.15 -6.32
CA VAL A 51 6.68 -0.68 -5.47
C VAL A 51 5.96 -0.99 -4.17
N ILE A 52 5.76 -2.27 -3.89
CA ILE A 52 5.22 -2.76 -2.62
C ILE A 52 6.36 -3.42 -1.86
N GLY A 53 6.75 -2.83 -0.75
CA GLY A 53 7.87 -3.27 0.08
C GLY A 53 7.60 -4.60 0.79
N PRO A 54 8.67 -5.23 1.34
CA PRO A 54 8.58 -6.52 2.00
C PRO A 54 7.53 -6.56 3.12
N ARG A 55 6.83 -7.70 3.25
CA ARG A 55 5.85 -7.97 4.32
C ARG A 55 4.68 -6.99 4.38
N SER A 56 4.48 -6.19 3.34
CA SER A 56 3.33 -5.31 3.21
C SER A 56 2.16 -6.02 2.55
N ASN A 57 0.94 -5.58 2.86
CA ASN A 57 -0.25 -6.20 2.29
C ASN A 57 -1.17 -5.16 1.67
N ILE A 58 -1.69 -5.48 0.49
CA ILE A 58 -2.71 -4.72 -0.23
C ILE A 58 -3.99 -5.55 -0.19
N GLN A 59 -4.94 -5.13 0.66
CA GLN A 59 -6.14 -5.93 0.92
C GLN A 59 -7.19 -5.78 -0.17
N ASP A 60 -8.18 -6.66 -0.12
CA ASP A 60 -9.17 -6.91 -1.17
C ASP A 60 -9.81 -5.64 -1.74
N GLY A 61 -9.91 -5.60 -3.07
CA GLY A 61 -10.56 -4.53 -3.81
C GLY A 61 -9.86 -3.18 -3.78
N SER A 62 -8.61 -3.12 -3.30
CA SER A 62 -7.82 -1.88 -3.29
C SER A 62 -7.31 -1.53 -4.68
N VAL A 63 -7.14 -0.24 -4.95
CA VAL A 63 -6.63 0.27 -6.21
C VAL A 63 -5.34 1.05 -5.97
N VAL A 64 -4.28 0.69 -6.68
CA VAL A 64 -3.00 1.40 -6.66
C VAL A 64 -2.69 1.89 -8.07
N HIS A 65 -2.53 3.18 -8.22
CA HIS A 65 -2.17 3.81 -9.48
C HIS A 65 -1.16 4.94 -9.25
N LEU A 66 -0.88 5.73 -10.26
CA LEU A 66 0.24 6.68 -10.26
C LEU A 66 0.01 7.83 -11.24
N GLU A 67 0.89 8.83 -11.22
CA GLU A 67 0.91 9.98 -12.14
C GLU A 67 2.18 9.91 -13.03
N CYS A 68 2.22 10.71 -14.11
CA CYS A 68 3.27 10.68 -15.12
C CYS A 68 4.70 10.86 -14.60
N GLU A 69 4.88 11.62 -13.52
CA GLU A 69 6.20 11.95 -12.96
C GLU A 69 6.39 11.40 -11.54
N GLN A 70 5.38 10.67 -11.04
CA GLN A 70 5.40 10.15 -9.69
C GLN A 70 4.75 8.77 -9.61
N GLY A 71 5.54 7.78 -9.20
CA GLY A 71 5.09 6.44 -8.87
C GLY A 71 4.37 6.36 -7.53
N THR A 72 3.93 5.16 -7.18
CA THR A 72 3.40 4.86 -5.84
C THR A 72 4.36 3.91 -5.14
N TYR A 73 4.83 4.34 -3.97
CA TYR A 73 5.83 3.62 -3.19
C TYR A 73 5.27 3.28 -1.81
N VAL A 74 5.24 2.01 -1.50
CA VAL A 74 4.79 1.48 -0.21
C VAL A 74 5.98 0.79 0.45
N GLY A 75 6.34 1.22 1.65
CA GLY A 75 7.43 0.70 2.46
C GLY A 75 7.20 -0.74 2.93
N GLN A 76 7.96 -1.18 3.90
CA GLN A 76 7.84 -2.51 4.48
C GLN A 76 6.86 -2.53 5.66
N TYR A 77 6.26 -3.69 5.93
CA TYR A 77 5.28 -3.89 7.01
C TYR A 77 4.09 -2.92 6.97
N VAL A 78 3.71 -2.46 5.79
CA VAL A 78 2.54 -1.59 5.61
C VAL A 78 1.29 -2.45 5.46
N THR A 79 0.24 -2.06 6.16
CA THR A 79 -1.10 -2.64 5.97
C THR A 79 -1.99 -1.67 5.22
N VAL A 80 -2.38 -2.01 4.00
CA VAL A 80 -3.36 -1.26 3.21
C VAL A 80 -4.70 -1.98 3.28
N GLY A 81 -5.63 -1.38 4.00
CA GLY A 81 -6.96 -1.95 4.28
C GLY A 81 -7.82 -2.06 3.03
N HIS A 82 -8.83 -2.94 3.12
CA HIS A 82 -9.75 -3.25 2.03
C HIS A 82 -10.32 -2.00 1.34
N LYS A 83 -10.40 -2.01 0.01
CA LYS A 83 -10.97 -0.93 -0.83
C LYS A 83 -10.28 0.44 -0.65
N ALA A 84 -9.03 0.47 -0.20
CA ALA A 84 -8.25 1.71 -0.19
C ALA A 84 -7.79 2.08 -1.59
N ILE A 85 -7.56 3.38 -1.82
CA ILE A 85 -7.01 3.92 -3.06
C ILE A 85 -5.70 4.62 -2.74
N LEU A 86 -4.62 4.19 -3.38
CA LEU A 86 -3.32 4.85 -3.35
C LEU A 86 -3.00 5.39 -4.74
N HIS A 87 -2.76 6.67 -4.85
CA HIS A 87 -2.47 7.30 -6.13
C HIS A 87 -1.26 8.22 -6.03
N ALA A 88 -0.19 7.90 -6.78
CA ALA A 88 1.03 8.71 -6.87
C ALA A 88 1.55 9.22 -5.51
N CYS A 89 1.68 8.35 -4.52
CA CYS A 89 1.99 8.70 -3.14
C CYS A 89 3.14 7.85 -2.58
N THR A 90 3.67 8.27 -1.44
CA THR A 90 4.69 7.53 -0.69
C THR A 90 4.15 7.19 0.70
N ILE A 91 4.19 5.91 1.02
CA ILE A 91 3.82 5.37 2.33
C ILE A 91 5.09 4.76 2.93
N ASP A 92 5.58 5.33 4.03
CA ASP A 92 6.75 4.82 4.73
C ASP A 92 6.44 3.52 5.48
N ASP A 93 7.45 2.99 6.19
CA ASP A 93 7.37 1.69 6.87
C ASP A 93 6.34 1.65 8.02
N GLU A 94 5.77 0.48 8.25
CA GLU A 94 4.88 0.19 9.39
C GLU A 94 3.63 1.11 9.47
N VAL A 95 3.15 1.59 8.33
CA VAL A 95 1.93 2.40 8.28
C VAL A 95 0.69 1.52 8.15
N LEU A 96 -0.39 1.91 8.84
CA LEU A 96 -1.73 1.38 8.62
C LEU A 96 -2.56 2.39 7.81
N VAL A 97 -2.91 2.03 6.59
CA VAL A 97 -3.91 2.73 5.78
C VAL A 97 -5.25 2.05 5.98
N GLY A 98 -6.19 2.72 6.62
CA GLY A 98 -7.50 2.17 6.97
C GLY A 98 -8.37 1.85 5.75
N MET A 99 -9.34 0.96 5.92
CA MET A 99 -10.27 0.52 4.87
C MET A 99 -10.99 1.69 4.21
N GLY A 100 -11.08 1.67 2.87
CA GLY A 100 -11.78 2.70 2.10
C GLY A 100 -11.13 4.09 2.12
N SER A 101 -9.91 4.23 2.62
CA SER A 101 -9.16 5.49 2.59
C SER A 101 -8.68 5.81 1.18
N ILE A 102 -8.51 7.10 0.91
CA ILE A 102 -7.93 7.60 -0.33
C ILE A 102 -6.69 8.41 0.02
N VAL A 103 -5.54 8.05 -0.56
CA VAL A 103 -4.28 8.81 -0.45
C VAL A 103 -3.92 9.31 -1.83
N MET A 104 -3.89 10.64 -1.99
CA MET A 104 -3.76 11.31 -3.29
C MET A 104 -2.30 11.67 -3.61
N ASP A 105 -2.13 12.18 -4.82
CA ASP A 105 -0.87 12.52 -5.48
C ASP A 105 0.03 13.37 -4.60
N GLY A 106 1.31 13.03 -4.56
CA GLY A 106 2.33 13.76 -3.81
C GLY A 106 2.21 13.64 -2.29
N ALA A 107 1.20 12.94 -1.77
CA ALA A 107 1.11 12.72 -0.33
C ALA A 107 2.24 11.81 0.16
N LYS A 108 2.79 12.15 1.34
CA LYS A 108 3.84 11.39 2.01
C LYS A 108 3.39 11.06 3.42
N ILE A 109 3.29 9.77 3.70
CA ILE A 109 2.84 9.28 5.01
C ILE A 109 4.04 8.74 5.77
N GLY A 110 4.45 9.47 6.80
CA GLY A 110 5.60 9.10 7.62
C GLY A 110 5.39 7.82 8.41
N ALA A 111 6.49 7.11 8.66
CA ALA A 111 6.51 5.78 9.27
C ALA A 111 5.70 5.69 10.58
N ARG A 112 5.17 4.50 10.84
CA ARG A 112 4.39 4.19 12.05
C ARG A 112 3.21 5.14 12.29
N SER A 113 2.54 5.54 11.21
CA SER A 113 1.33 6.37 11.24
C SER A 113 0.08 5.54 10.94
N ILE A 114 -1.06 6.06 11.34
CA ILE A 114 -2.38 5.49 11.02
C ILE A 114 -3.18 6.51 10.21
N ILE A 115 -3.61 6.11 9.03
CA ILE A 115 -4.67 6.76 8.28
C ILE A 115 -5.96 6.03 8.62
N GLY A 116 -6.92 6.69 9.26
CA GLY A 116 -8.17 6.06 9.68
C GLY A 116 -9.05 5.67 8.50
N ALA A 117 -9.93 4.70 8.72
CA ALA A 117 -10.84 4.21 7.67
C ALA A 117 -11.69 5.34 7.06
N GLY A 118 -11.87 5.32 5.73
CA GLY A 118 -12.64 6.31 4.99
C GLY A 118 -12.02 7.71 4.94
N SER A 119 -10.77 7.88 5.35
CA SER A 119 -10.09 9.17 5.31
C SER A 119 -9.67 9.56 3.90
N LEU A 120 -9.74 10.87 3.59
CA LEU A 120 -9.25 11.45 2.34
C LEU A 120 -8.00 12.28 2.61
N VAL A 121 -6.82 11.72 2.37
CA VAL A 121 -5.54 12.44 2.40
C VAL A 121 -5.37 13.15 1.07
N THR A 122 -5.43 14.48 1.09
CA THR A 122 -5.38 15.31 -0.11
C THR A 122 -3.98 15.43 -0.70
N MET A 123 -3.91 15.89 -1.94
CA MET A 123 -2.66 16.04 -2.70
C MET A 123 -1.60 16.81 -1.90
N GLY A 124 -0.35 16.34 -1.99
CA GLY A 124 0.82 17.00 -1.40
C GLY A 124 0.83 17.06 0.13
N THR A 125 -0.09 16.34 0.80
CA THR A 125 -0.11 16.29 2.27
C THR A 125 1.13 15.57 2.79
N GLU A 126 1.87 16.19 3.69
CA GLU A 126 2.97 15.55 4.42
C GLU A 126 2.52 15.23 5.85
N VAL A 127 2.51 13.94 6.17
CA VAL A 127 2.16 13.40 7.50
C VAL A 127 3.44 13.02 8.23
N PRO A 128 3.77 13.66 9.37
CA PRO A 128 4.92 13.27 10.18
C PRO A 128 4.82 11.83 10.70
N PRO A 129 5.96 11.15 10.95
CA PRO A 129 5.94 9.82 11.55
C PRO A 129 5.15 9.75 12.86
N GLY A 130 4.54 8.61 13.14
CA GLY A 130 3.81 8.36 14.38
C GLY A 130 2.53 9.16 14.53
N SER A 131 1.86 9.52 13.45
CA SER A 131 0.65 10.35 13.45
C SER A 131 -0.64 9.53 13.33
N LEU A 132 -1.70 9.97 14.02
CA LEU A 132 -3.07 9.57 13.74
C LEU A 132 -3.73 10.61 12.82
N VAL A 133 -4.21 10.17 11.66
CA VAL A 133 -4.82 11.04 10.64
C VAL A 133 -6.23 10.56 10.34
N LEU A 134 -7.24 11.42 10.49
CA LEU A 134 -8.65 11.08 10.32
C LEU A 134 -9.39 12.14 9.50
N GLY A 135 -10.45 11.71 8.82
CA GLY A 135 -11.47 12.59 8.24
C GLY A 135 -11.40 12.77 6.72
N SER A 136 -12.33 13.54 6.18
CA SER A 136 -12.41 13.88 4.76
C SER A 136 -12.82 15.37 4.61
N PRO A 137 -11.86 16.27 4.31
CA PRO A 137 -10.41 16.03 4.14
C PRO A 137 -9.75 15.62 5.46
N ALA A 138 -8.73 14.76 5.35
CA ALA A 138 -8.03 14.21 6.51
C ALA A 138 -7.17 15.26 7.23
N LYS A 139 -7.12 15.14 8.56
CA LYS A 139 -6.29 16.01 9.41
C LYS A 139 -5.49 15.16 10.40
N ILE A 140 -4.30 15.63 10.75
CA ILE A 140 -3.53 15.06 11.84
C ILE A 140 -4.27 15.38 13.14
N VAL A 141 -4.70 14.35 13.87
CA VAL A 141 -5.49 14.47 15.10
C VAL A 141 -4.59 14.52 16.32
N ARG A 142 -3.58 13.64 16.34
CA ARG A 142 -2.60 13.52 17.42
C ARG A 142 -1.41 12.68 17.01
N SER A 143 -0.37 12.69 17.84
CA SER A 143 0.66 11.66 17.77
C SER A 143 0.15 10.34 18.37
N LEU A 144 0.67 9.22 17.85
CA LEU A 144 0.44 7.89 18.41
C LEU A 144 1.38 7.65 19.59
N SER A 145 0.92 6.93 20.60
CA SER A 145 1.78 6.43 21.67
C SER A 145 2.78 5.40 21.13
N GLU A 146 3.85 5.14 21.88
CA GLU A 146 4.82 4.11 21.52
C GLU A 146 4.19 2.71 21.37
N ASP A 147 3.22 2.38 22.23
CA ASP A 147 2.54 1.08 22.19
C ASP A 147 1.63 0.96 20.96
N GLU A 148 0.93 2.04 20.58
CA GLU A 148 0.17 2.09 19.33
C GLU A 148 1.08 1.90 18.11
N GLN A 149 2.23 2.58 18.07
CA GLN A 149 3.20 2.44 16.98
C GLN A 149 3.78 1.02 16.91
N LYS A 150 4.14 0.41 18.04
CA LYS A 150 4.66 -0.99 18.08
C LYS A 150 3.62 -2.01 17.60
N ALA A 151 2.33 -1.74 17.83
CA ALA A 151 1.26 -2.63 17.43
C ALA A 151 1.07 -2.69 15.89
N LEU A 152 1.49 -1.66 15.15
CA LEU A 152 1.26 -1.58 13.69
C LEU A 152 1.94 -2.71 12.92
N LYS A 153 3.19 -3.02 13.27
CA LYS A 153 3.92 -4.12 12.64
C LYS A 153 3.20 -5.45 12.78
N LYS A 154 2.53 -5.69 13.92
CA LYS A 154 1.78 -6.94 14.16
C LYS A 154 0.60 -7.12 13.19
N TRP A 155 -0.03 -6.04 12.73
CA TRP A 155 -1.07 -6.13 11.71
C TRP A 155 -0.52 -6.67 10.39
N ALA A 156 0.65 -6.20 9.97
CA ALA A 156 1.32 -6.70 8.77
C ALA A 156 1.79 -8.15 8.97
N ASP A 157 2.40 -8.50 10.10
CA ASP A 157 2.84 -9.87 10.42
C ASP A 157 1.67 -10.87 10.37
N ASN A 158 0.47 -10.50 10.83
CA ASN A 158 -0.72 -11.35 10.71
C ASN A 158 -1.05 -11.69 9.25
N TYR A 159 -0.86 -10.74 8.33
CA TYR A 159 -1.09 -10.97 6.90
C TYR A 159 0.04 -11.78 6.25
N VAL A 160 1.27 -11.68 6.74
CA VAL A 160 2.37 -12.57 6.36
C VAL A 160 2.03 -14.02 6.73
N ASP A 161 1.60 -14.26 7.96
CA ASP A 161 1.23 -15.62 8.40
C ASP A 161 0.02 -16.15 7.62
N LEU A 162 -0.97 -15.29 7.34
CA LEU A 162 -2.15 -15.68 6.57
C LEU A 162 -1.76 -16.04 5.12
N SER A 163 -0.97 -15.19 4.46
CA SER A 163 -0.56 -15.43 3.07
C SER A 163 0.30 -16.68 2.90
N ARG A 164 1.17 -17.00 3.88
CA ARG A 164 1.91 -18.27 3.89
C ARG A 164 0.99 -19.47 3.90
N ARG A 165 -0.05 -19.47 4.75
CA ARG A 165 -1.05 -20.54 4.78
C ARG A 165 -1.76 -20.69 3.44
N TYR A 166 -2.14 -19.58 2.79
CA TYR A 166 -2.77 -19.63 1.48
C TYR A 166 -1.85 -20.27 0.42
N LEU A 167 -0.55 -19.94 0.46
CA LEU A 167 0.45 -20.55 -0.43
C LEU A 167 0.63 -22.04 -0.15
N GLU A 168 0.73 -22.45 1.12
CA GLU A 168 0.90 -23.85 1.56
C GLU A 168 -0.32 -24.73 1.19
N GLU A 169 -1.52 -24.19 1.32
CA GLU A 169 -2.78 -24.87 0.98
C GLU A 169 -3.10 -24.78 -0.53
N GLY A 170 -2.28 -24.10 -1.35
CA GLY A 170 -2.49 -23.94 -2.78
C GLY A 170 -3.71 -23.05 -3.12
N ILE A 171 -4.17 -22.24 -2.18
CA ILE A 171 -5.28 -21.31 -2.38
C ILE A 171 -4.73 -20.06 -3.07
N LYS A 172 -5.34 -19.69 -4.18
CA LYS A 172 -4.94 -18.50 -4.97
C LYS A 172 -6.14 -17.63 -5.30
#